data_d4f9a2f0ff91401d84dac8fd04e76331
#
_entry.id   d4f9a2f0ff91401d84dac8fd04e76331
#
_cell.length_a   1.000
_cell.length_b   1.000
_cell.length_c   1.000
_cell.angle_alpha   90.00
_cell.angle_beta   90.00
_cell.angle_gamma   90.00
#
_symmetry.space_group_name_H-M   'P 1'
#
loop_
_entity.id
_entity.type
_entity.pdbx_description
1 polymer ?
#
loop_
_entity_poly.entity_id
_entity_poly.type
_entity_poly.pdbx_seq_one_letter_code
_entity_poly.pdbx_strand_id
1 'polypeptide(L)'
;GAQIAVAEACRNVSCSGAEPIALTDCLNFANPERPEIYFELEQSIAGMSKASMAFKTPIVSGNASLYNQSENTSIYPTPIIGCLGVMQNTITPMTASFKSNDLDVFLLGSDTLDFPVNSLAGSEYLKTIHNLVKGTPSIDLDLEHRVQTFCRALISQRVISSAHDCSEGGLGVTIAESCILGSIGFDGEE
;
A
#
# COMPACT_ATOMS: atom_id res chain seq x y z
N GLY A 1 7.44 7.17 3.76
CA GLY A 1 6.21 7.34 2.95
C GLY A 1 6.36 6.75 1.56
N ALA A 2 7.32 7.20 0.75
CA ALA A 2 7.43 6.78 -0.66
C ALA A 2 7.63 5.26 -0.85
N GLN A 3 8.37 4.59 0.03
CA GLN A 3 8.48 3.12 0.00
C GLN A 3 7.13 2.45 0.24
N ILE A 4 6.34 2.98 1.16
CA ILE A 4 5.01 2.46 1.49
C ILE A 4 4.06 2.66 0.31
N ALA A 5 4.09 3.82 -0.34
CA ALA A 5 3.25 4.09 -1.51
C ALA A 5 3.52 3.12 -2.68
N VAL A 6 4.80 2.81 -2.94
CA VAL A 6 5.16 1.79 -3.95
C VAL A 6 4.69 0.40 -3.53
N ALA A 7 4.91 0.02 -2.26
CA ALA A 7 4.50 -1.27 -1.74
C ALA A 7 2.97 -1.46 -1.82
N GLU A 8 2.22 -0.43 -1.44
CA GLU A 8 0.76 -0.44 -1.50
C GLU A 8 0.24 -0.58 -2.94
N ALA A 9 0.77 0.19 -3.89
CA ALA A 9 0.38 0.07 -5.29
C ALA A 9 0.63 -1.35 -5.84
N CYS A 10 1.76 -1.96 -5.51
CA CYS A 10 2.08 -3.34 -5.89
C CYS A 10 1.20 -4.37 -5.16
N ARG A 11 0.84 -4.11 -3.91
CA ARG A 11 -0.04 -4.97 -3.10
C ARG A 11 -1.45 -5.01 -3.67
N ASN A 12 -2.02 -3.85 -4.00
CA ASN A 12 -3.33 -3.73 -4.62
C ASN A 12 -3.42 -4.54 -5.92
N VAL A 13 -2.40 -4.42 -6.77
CA VAL A 13 -2.28 -5.23 -8.00
C VAL A 13 -2.18 -6.71 -7.66
N SER A 14 -1.40 -7.08 -6.65
CA SER A 14 -1.21 -8.47 -6.22
C SER A 14 -2.50 -9.09 -5.66
N CYS A 15 -3.30 -8.34 -4.92
CA CYS A 15 -4.60 -8.77 -4.42
C CYS A 15 -5.61 -9.08 -5.53
N SER A 16 -5.46 -8.47 -6.71
CA SER A 16 -6.25 -8.85 -7.89
C SER A 16 -5.79 -10.13 -8.58
N GLY A 17 -4.62 -10.67 -8.22
CA GLY A 17 -3.96 -11.82 -8.84
C GLY A 17 -3.00 -11.46 -9.97
N ALA A 18 -2.82 -10.17 -10.26
CA ALA A 18 -1.89 -9.70 -11.27
C ALA A 18 -0.47 -9.58 -10.74
N GLU A 19 0.51 -9.77 -11.59
CA GLU A 19 1.92 -9.53 -11.28
C GLU A 19 2.28 -8.07 -11.57
N PRO A 20 2.75 -7.29 -10.59
CA PRO A 20 3.27 -5.94 -10.83
C PRO A 20 4.46 -5.98 -11.78
N ILE A 21 4.42 -5.22 -12.89
CA ILE A 21 5.48 -5.23 -13.90
C ILE A 21 6.08 -3.85 -14.17
N ALA A 22 5.35 -2.79 -13.88
CA ALA A 22 5.82 -1.43 -14.12
C ALA A 22 5.13 -0.44 -13.18
N LEU A 23 5.83 0.64 -12.87
CA LEU A 23 5.33 1.75 -12.07
C LEU A 23 5.33 3.04 -12.90
N THR A 24 4.44 3.94 -12.56
CA THR A 24 4.47 5.34 -12.95
C THR A 24 4.35 6.19 -11.70
N ASP A 25 4.92 7.40 -11.74
CA ASP A 25 4.86 8.31 -10.60
C ASP A 25 4.34 9.69 -11.00
N CYS A 26 3.81 10.41 -10.02
CA CYS A 26 3.50 11.82 -10.13
C CYS A 26 4.05 12.50 -8.86
N LEU A 27 5.14 13.22 -9.00
CA LEU A 27 5.81 13.90 -7.91
C LEU A 27 5.24 15.30 -7.74
N ASN A 28 4.68 15.60 -6.58
CA ASN A 28 4.10 16.91 -6.28
C ASN A 28 4.81 17.50 -5.06
N PHE A 29 5.58 18.56 -5.28
CA PHE A 29 6.40 19.23 -4.25
C PHE A 29 6.29 20.76 -4.36
N ALA A 30 6.58 21.43 -3.26
CA ALA A 30 6.73 22.87 -3.23
C ALA A 30 8.03 23.31 -3.93
N ASN A 31 8.54 24.52 -3.64
CA ASN A 31 9.73 25.05 -4.28
C ASN A 31 11.01 24.27 -3.90
N PRO A 32 11.65 23.52 -4.84
CA PRO A 32 12.82 22.71 -4.57
C PRO A 32 14.13 23.53 -4.40
N GLU A 33 14.11 24.83 -4.62
CA GLU A 33 15.25 25.71 -4.29
C GLU A 33 15.41 25.87 -2.77
N ARG A 34 14.40 25.54 -2.00
CA ARG A 34 14.44 25.49 -0.55
C ARG A 34 15.09 24.16 -0.11
N PRO A 35 16.14 24.18 0.70
CA PRO A 35 16.89 22.96 1.08
C PRO A 35 16.04 21.87 1.72
N GLU A 36 15.04 22.23 2.53
CA GLU A 36 14.12 21.29 3.16
C GLU A 36 13.24 20.58 2.13
N ILE A 37 12.73 21.27 1.13
CA ILE A 37 11.90 20.70 0.06
C ILE A 37 12.74 19.82 -0.87
N TYR A 38 13.98 20.26 -1.16
CA TYR A 38 14.91 19.44 -1.94
C TYR A 38 15.24 18.13 -1.22
N PHE A 39 15.47 18.17 0.09
CA PHE A 39 15.68 16.97 0.91
C PHE A 39 14.47 16.04 0.86
N GLU A 40 13.25 16.55 1.00
CA GLU A 40 12.02 15.76 0.91
C GLU A 40 11.86 15.08 -0.46
N LEU A 41 12.17 15.81 -1.54
CA LEU A 41 12.15 15.29 -2.91
C LEU A 41 13.20 14.17 -3.09
N GLU A 42 14.45 14.42 -2.66
CA GLU A 42 15.53 13.44 -2.73
C GLU A 42 15.20 12.16 -1.96
N GLN A 43 14.70 12.29 -0.72
CA GLN A 43 14.32 11.14 0.12
C GLN A 43 13.12 10.38 -0.46
N SER A 44 12.19 11.07 -1.10
CA SER A 44 11.06 10.43 -1.78
C SER A 44 11.53 9.60 -2.98
N ILE A 45 12.40 10.16 -3.82
CA ILE A 45 12.99 9.46 -4.97
C ILE A 45 13.84 8.25 -4.49
N ALA A 46 14.66 8.44 -3.48
CA ALA A 46 15.46 7.35 -2.90
C ALA A 46 14.57 6.22 -2.34
N GLY A 47 13.46 6.59 -1.67
CA GLY A 47 12.49 5.63 -1.15
C GLY A 47 11.79 4.85 -2.26
N MET A 48 11.31 5.52 -3.30
CA MET A 48 10.69 4.87 -4.47
C MET A 48 11.68 3.93 -5.17
N SER A 49 12.90 4.38 -5.40
CA SER A 49 13.96 3.58 -6.03
C SER A 49 14.26 2.31 -5.24
N LYS A 50 14.38 2.41 -3.90
CA LYS A 50 14.62 1.25 -3.04
C LYS A 50 13.49 0.22 -3.13
N ALA A 51 12.24 0.67 -3.08
CA ALA A 51 11.08 -0.24 -3.16
C ALA A 51 10.93 -0.84 -4.57
N SER A 52 11.10 -0.03 -5.62
CA SER A 52 11.10 -0.49 -7.01
C SER A 52 12.12 -1.60 -7.26
N MET A 53 13.33 -1.46 -6.71
CA MET A 53 14.36 -2.50 -6.79
C MET A 53 13.98 -3.76 -6.01
N ALA A 54 13.45 -3.62 -4.80
CA ALA A 54 13.04 -4.75 -3.97
C ALA A 54 11.94 -5.58 -4.63
N PHE A 55 10.96 -4.92 -5.27
CA PHE A 55 9.85 -5.59 -5.97
C PHE A 55 10.17 -5.95 -7.43
N LYS A 56 11.35 -5.56 -7.93
CA LYS A 56 11.76 -5.76 -9.35
C LYS A 56 10.76 -5.15 -10.33
N THR A 57 10.10 -4.06 -9.94
CA THR A 57 9.06 -3.38 -10.71
C THR A 57 9.57 -1.99 -11.09
N PRO A 58 10.07 -1.78 -12.33
CA PRO A 58 10.72 -0.54 -12.71
C PRO A 58 9.72 0.61 -12.85
N ILE A 59 10.16 1.83 -12.52
CA ILE A 59 9.43 3.06 -12.84
C ILE A 59 9.73 3.41 -14.30
N VAL A 60 8.71 3.34 -15.14
CA VAL A 60 8.85 3.48 -16.61
C VAL A 60 8.34 4.82 -17.15
N SER A 61 7.58 5.54 -16.36
CA SER A 61 7.05 6.86 -16.71
C SER A 61 6.72 7.65 -15.44
N GLY A 62 6.45 8.93 -15.60
CA GLY A 62 6.04 9.79 -14.52
C GLY A 62 6.14 11.27 -14.89
N ASN A 63 5.81 12.12 -13.91
CA ASN A 63 6.01 13.55 -14.03
C ASN A 63 6.42 14.15 -12.68
N ALA A 64 7.05 15.32 -12.74
CA ALA A 64 7.34 16.14 -11.57
C ALA A 64 6.59 17.47 -11.70
N SER A 65 5.75 17.76 -10.69
CA SER A 65 5.09 19.04 -10.51
C SER A 65 5.73 19.74 -9.31
N LEU A 66 6.41 20.82 -9.56
CA LEU A 66 7.18 21.57 -8.57
C LEU A 66 6.57 22.96 -8.36
N TYR A 67 7.03 23.68 -7.33
CA TYR A 67 6.53 25.01 -6.96
C TYR A 67 5.04 25.04 -6.60
N ASN A 68 4.49 23.92 -6.10
CA ASN A 68 3.11 23.84 -5.66
C ASN A 68 2.96 24.47 -4.28
N GLN A 69 2.74 25.78 -4.28
CA GLN A 69 2.60 26.56 -3.07
C GLN A 69 1.82 27.85 -3.33
N SER A 70 1.18 28.38 -2.30
CA SER A 70 0.69 29.75 -2.23
C SER A 70 1.68 30.62 -1.46
N GLU A 71 1.37 31.93 -1.32
CA GLU A 71 2.26 32.86 -0.62
C GLU A 71 2.67 32.41 0.79
N ASN A 72 1.77 31.72 1.50
CA ASN A 72 1.95 31.36 2.92
C ASN A 72 1.88 29.86 3.20
N THR A 73 1.64 29.00 2.20
CA THR A 73 1.40 27.57 2.43
C THR A 73 2.02 26.74 1.31
N SER A 74 2.94 25.84 1.68
CA SER A 74 3.46 24.80 0.80
C SER A 74 2.59 23.55 0.89
N ILE A 75 2.45 22.82 -0.21
CA ILE A 75 1.85 21.48 -0.15
C ILE A 75 2.78 20.53 0.62
N TYR A 76 2.21 19.48 1.17
CA TYR A 76 3.01 18.36 1.69
C TYR A 76 3.71 17.62 0.54
N PRO A 77 4.88 17.01 0.78
CA PRO A 77 5.53 16.14 -0.20
C PRO A 77 4.60 14.99 -0.55
N THR A 78 4.16 14.94 -1.82
CA THR A 78 3.11 14.01 -2.25
C THR A 78 3.53 13.25 -3.51
N PRO A 79 4.33 12.18 -3.37
CA PRO A 79 4.54 11.22 -4.45
C PRO A 79 3.27 10.35 -4.59
N ILE A 80 2.71 10.30 -5.80
CA ILE A 80 1.59 9.45 -6.18
C ILE A 80 2.15 8.33 -7.06
N ILE A 81 1.79 7.09 -6.77
CA ILE A 81 2.31 5.92 -7.47
C ILE A 81 1.16 5.20 -8.19
N GLY A 82 1.34 4.95 -9.48
CA GLY A 82 0.52 4.03 -10.24
C GLY A 82 1.29 2.73 -10.52
N CYS A 83 0.62 1.59 -10.47
CA CYS A 83 1.21 0.29 -10.76
C CYS A 83 0.44 -0.41 -11.86
N LEU A 84 1.16 -0.89 -12.87
CA LEU A 84 0.64 -1.75 -13.93
C LEU A 84 0.93 -3.20 -13.59
N GLY A 85 -0.11 -4.04 -13.60
CA GLY A 85 0.02 -5.47 -13.44
C GLY A 85 -0.40 -6.25 -14.67
N VAL A 86 0.17 -7.42 -14.85
CA VAL A 86 -0.23 -8.38 -15.89
C VAL A 86 -0.79 -9.63 -15.24
N MET A 87 -1.95 -10.04 -15.74
CA MET A 87 -2.62 -11.26 -15.30
C MET A 87 -2.54 -12.31 -16.40
N GLN A 88 -2.29 -13.56 -16.03
CA GLN A 88 -2.37 -14.67 -16.96
C GLN A 88 -3.82 -14.90 -17.40
N ASN A 89 -4.04 -15.20 -18.67
CA ASN A 89 -5.38 -15.33 -19.27
C ASN A 89 -6.29 -16.38 -18.61
N THR A 90 -5.73 -17.27 -17.81
CA THR A 90 -6.46 -18.34 -17.09
C THR A 90 -6.94 -17.95 -15.70
N ILE A 91 -6.58 -16.77 -15.23
CA ILE A 91 -6.92 -16.27 -13.89
C ILE A 91 -8.12 -15.34 -14.00
N THR A 92 -9.17 -15.63 -13.23
CA THR A 92 -10.25 -14.66 -13.01
C THR A 92 -9.76 -13.62 -11.99
N PRO A 93 -9.96 -12.31 -12.24
CA PRO A 93 -9.58 -11.29 -11.29
C PRO A 93 -10.16 -11.55 -9.91
N MET A 94 -9.30 -11.54 -8.89
CA MET A 94 -9.72 -11.64 -7.50
C MET A 94 -10.34 -10.32 -7.06
N THR A 95 -11.29 -10.39 -6.15
CA THR A 95 -11.93 -9.21 -5.56
C THR A 95 -11.90 -9.27 -4.03
N ALA A 96 -12.09 -8.14 -3.40
CA ALA A 96 -12.09 -8.01 -1.95
C ALA A 96 -13.32 -8.62 -1.27
N SER A 97 -14.45 -8.77 -1.99
CA SER A 97 -15.71 -9.20 -1.42
C SER A 97 -15.67 -10.65 -0.92
N PHE A 98 -16.18 -10.94 0.26
CA PHE A 98 -16.45 -12.32 0.69
C PHE A 98 -17.43 -13.02 -0.24
N LYS A 99 -17.21 -14.30 -0.53
CA LYS A 99 -17.95 -15.04 -1.57
C LYS A 99 -18.94 -16.06 -1.04
N SER A 100 -18.73 -16.58 0.16
CA SER A 100 -19.61 -17.59 0.78
C SER A 100 -19.46 -17.55 2.29
N ASN A 101 -20.45 -18.13 2.99
CA ASN A 101 -20.41 -18.33 4.43
C ASN A 101 -19.44 -19.48 4.78
N ASP A 102 -19.12 -19.60 6.04
CA ASP A 102 -18.34 -20.71 6.62
C ASP A 102 -16.95 -20.88 6.02
N LEU A 103 -16.32 -19.77 5.64
CA LEU A 103 -14.92 -19.72 5.21
C LEU A 103 -14.04 -19.03 6.26
N ASP A 104 -12.84 -19.56 6.44
CA ASP A 104 -11.84 -18.94 7.29
C ASP A 104 -11.25 -17.69 6.64
N VAL A 105 -10.93 -16.68 7.48
CA VAL A 105 -10.24 -15.46 7.09
C VAL A 105 -8.82 -15.49 7.67
N PHE A 106 -7.84 -15.27 6.83
CA PHE A 106 -6.42 -15.28 7.20
C PHE A 106 -5.79 -13.91 7.00
N LEU A 107 -5.00 -13.49 7.98
CA LEU A 107 -4.11 -12.33 7.85
C LEU A 107 -2.74 -12.82 7.35
N LEU A 108 -2.33 -12.36 6.17
CA LEU A 108 -0.99 -12.62 5.64
C LEU A 108 -0.04 -11.50 6.06
N GLY A 109 1.04 -11.86 6.75
CA GLY A 109 1.99 -10.86 7.23
C GLY A 109 3.10 -11.48 8.08
N SER A 110 3.46 -10.80 9.17
CA SER A 110 4.40 -11.29 10.15
C SER A 110 3.79 -12.43 10.96
N ASP A 111 4.64 -13.36 11.41
CA ASP A 111 4.27 -14.50 12.29
C ASP A 111 3.86 -14.04 13.69
N THR A 112 4.07 -12.79 14.03
CA THR A 112 3.68 -12.22 15.31
C THR A 112 2.75 -11.04 15.12
N LEU A 113 1.75 -10.92 15.98
CA LEU A 113 0.90 -9.75 16.10
C LEU A 113 1.54 -8.66 17.00
N ASP A 114 2.82 -8.81 17.33
CA ASP A 114 3.59 -7.82 18.05
C ASP A 114 3.83 -6.58 17.18
N PHE A 115 2.99 -5.60 17.36
CA PHE A 115 3.15 -4.31 16.67
C PHE A 115 4.21 -3.48 17.42
N PRO A 116 5.25 -3.01 16.74
CA PRO A 116 6.24 -2.14 17.37
C PRO A 116 5.59 -0.84 17.86
N VAL A 117 6.18 -0.22 18.86
CA VAL A 117 5.67 1.03 19.49
C VAL A 117 5.41 2.14 18.48
N ASN A 118 6.12 2.13 17.34
CA ASN A 118 5.97 3.10 16.26
C ASN A 118 4.99 2.64 15.14
N SER A 119 4.24 1.57 15.33
CA SER A 119 3.30 1.05 14.30
C SER A 119 2.23 2.06 13.92
N LEU A 120 1.84 2.96 14.82
CA LEU A 120 0.89 4.04 14.56
C LEU A 120 1.54 5.30 13.97
N ALA A 121 2.85 5.30 13.73
CA ALA A 121 3.56 6.47 13.22
C ALA A 121 2.98 6.96 11.89
N GLY A 122 2.63 8.24 11.83
CA GLY A 122 2.03 8.86 10.64
C GLY A 122 0.60 8.41 10.33
N SER A 123 -0.08 7.71 11.23
CA SER A 123 -1.42 7.18 11.00
C SER A 123 -2.52 8.26 11.10
N GLU A 124 -3.60 8.04 10.37
CA GLU A 124 -4.83 8.84 10.50
C GLU A 124 -5.46 8.71 11.90
N TYR A 125 -5.25 7.59 12.59
CA TYR A 125 -5.67 7.43 13.98
C TYR A 125 -5.02 8.47 14.91
N LEU A 126 -3.69 8.61 14.85
CA LEU A 126 -2.98 9.62 15.64
C LEU A 126 -3.45 11.04 15.30
N LYS A 127 -3.67 11.31 14.01
CA LYS A 127 -4.14 12.63 13.56
C LYS A 127 -5.57 12.91 14.04
N THR A 128 -6.49 11.97 13.83
CA THR A 128 -7.92 12.17 14.09
C THR A 128 -8.25 12.15 15.57
N ILE A 129 -7.69 11.20 16.32
CA ILE A 129 -8.03 11.01 17.74
C ILE A 129 -7.15 11.87 18.65
N HIS A 130 -5.87 12.04 18.32
CA HIS A 130 -4.90 12.70 19.17
C HIS A 130 -4.40 14.04 18.63
N ASN A 131 -4.84 14.46 17.44
CA ASN A 131 -4.35 15.65 16.73
C ASN A 131 -2.81 15.66 16.60
N LEU A 132 -2.22 14.50 16.35
CA LEU A 132 -0.77 14.30 16.26
C LEU A 132 -0.37 13.78 14.89
N VAL A 133 0.54 14.49 14.22
CA VAL A 133 1.24 14.01 13.03
C VAL A 133 2.69 13.81 13.41
N LYS A 134 3.04 12.61 13.85
CA LYS A 134 4.36 12.27 14.40
C LYS A 134 4.77 10.84 14.07
N GLY A 135 6.07 10.60 14.21
CA GLY A 135 6.71 9.31 14.04
C GLY A 135 7.18 9.06 12.62
N THR A 136 8.00 8.05 12.46
CA THR A 136 8.53 7.60 11.17
C THR A 136 7.98 6.21 10.88
N PRO A 137 7.03 6.08 9.94
CA PRO A 137 6.54 4.76 9.55
C PRO A 137 7.66 3.94 8.90
N SER A 138 7.69 2.66 9.17
CA SER A 138 8.66 1.71 8.61
C SER A 138 7.95 0.61 7.84
N ILE A 139 8.66 -0.01 6.92
CA ILE A 139 8.19 -1.15 6.12
C ILE A 139 9.35 -2.11 5.91
N ASP A 140 9.08 -3.40 6.06
CA ASP A 140 9.99 -4.48 5.66
C ASP A 140 9.65 -4.86 4.20
N LEU A 141 10.46 -4.39 3.27
CA LEU A 141 10.25 -4.61 1.84
C LEU A 141 10.41 -6.08 1.43
N ASP A 142 11.25 -6.85 2.13
CA ASP A 142 11.45 -8.26 1.84
C ASP A 142 10.24 -9.09 2.30
N LEU A 143 9.72 -8.82 3.49
CA LEU A 143 8.46 -9.41 3.96
C LEU A 143 7.31 -9.05 3.02
N GLU A 144 7.18 -7.78 2.68
CA GLU A 144 6.14 -7.29 1.77
C GLU A 144 6.18 -8.00 0.41
N HIS A 145 7.37 -8.15 -0.17
CA HIS A 145 7.54 -8.88 -1.44
C HIS A 145 7.12 -10.35 -1.34
N ARG A 146 7.48 -11.02 -0.23
CA ARG A 146 7.07 -12.41 0.02
C ARG A 146 5.56 -12.54 0.17
N VAL A 147 4.92 -11.65 0.95
CA VAL A 147 3.46 -11.64 1.16
C VAL A 147 2.72 -11.46 -0.16
N GLN A 148 3.11 -10.47 -0.97
CA GLN A 148 2.51 -10.24 -2.29
C GLN A 148 2.68 -11.44 -3.23
N THR A 149 3.87 -12.04 -3.26
CA THR A 149 4.15 -13.22 -4.09
C THR A 149 3.32 -14.42 -3.64
N PHE A 150 3.21 -14.64 -2.33
CA PHE A 150 2.42 -15.73 -1.77
C PHE A 150 0.92 -15.53 -2.03
N CYS A 151 0.41 -14.31 -1.87
CA CYS A 151 -0.98 -13.98 -2.20
C CYS A 151 -1.32 -14.33 -3.66
N ARG A 152 -0.47 -13.91 -4.61
CA ARG A 152 -0.65 -14.26 -6.03
C ARG A 152 -0.60 -15.78 -6.28
N ALA A 153 0.27 -16.50 -5.57
CA ALA A 153 0.31 -17.95 -5.67
C ALA A 153 -0.97 -18.63 -5.17
N LEU A 154 -1.54 -18.18 -4.05
CA LEU A 154 -2.82 -18.67 -3.54
C LEU A 154 -3.97 -18.41 -4.52
N ILE A 155 -4.00 -17.23 -5.13
CA ILE A 155 -4.98 -16.86 -6.14
C ILE A 155 -4.85 -17.75 -7.39
N SER A 156 -3.62 -17.92 -7.91
CA SER A 156 -3.36 -18.71 -9.11
C SER A 156 -3.72 -20.18 -8.93
N GLN A 157 -3.55 -20.71 -7.73
CA GLN A 157 -3.90 -22.08 -7.35
C GLN A 157 -5.37 -22.24 -6.94
N ARG A 158 -6.13 -21.14 -6.92
CA ARG A 158 -7.55 -21.11 -6.50
C ARG A 158 -7.77 -21.63 -5.07
N VAL A 159 -6.82 -21.38 -4.18
CA VAL A 159 -6.90 -21.77 -2.76
C VAL A 159 -7.77 -20.77 -1.98
N ILE A 160 -7.77 -19.50 -2.38
CA ILE A 160 -8.56 -18.43 -1.77
C ILE A 160 -9.64 -17.92 -2.73
N SER A 161 -10.73 -17.40 -2.16
CA SER A 161 -11.89 -16.89 -2.90
C SER A 161 -12.01 -15.36 -2.88
N SER A 162 -11.27 -14.69 -2.00
CA SER A 162 -11.18 -13.23 -1.89
C SER A 162 -9.80 -12.83 -1.37
N ALA A 163 -9.40 -11.62 -1.68
CA ALA A 163 -8.18 -11.00 -1.15
C ALA A 163 -8.35 -9.49 -1.07
N HIS A 164 -7.93 -8.90 0.03
CA HIS A 164 -7.96 -7.46 0.26
C HIS A 164 -6.67 -7.04 0.97
N ASP A 165 -6.11 -5.90 0.61
CA ASP A 165 -4.98 -5.34 1.32
C ASP A 165 -5.44 -4.64 2.60
N CYS A 166 -4.59 -4.66 3.62
CA CYS A 166 -4.80 -3.85 4.83
C CYS A 166 -4.10 -2.51 4.63
N SER A 167 -4.87 -1.48 4.29
CA SER A 167 -4.36 -0.12 4.10
C SER A 167 -5.08 0.86 5.03
N GLU A 168 -5.83 1.80 4.52
CA GLU A 168 -6.51 2.83 5.30
C GLU A 168 -7.52 2.22 6.28
N GLY A 169 -7.42 2.61 7.55
CA GLY A 169 -8.27 2.08 8.61
C GLY A 169 -7.86 0.70 9.15
N GLY A 170 -6.85 0.07 8.56
CA GLY A 170 -6.28 -1.20 9.02
C GLY A 170 -7.24 -2.38 8.91
N LEU A 171 -6.95 -3.45 9.68
CA LEU A 171 -7.64 -4.73 9.58
C LEU A 171 -9.16 -4.62 9.78
N GLY A 172 -9.62 -3.81 10.74
CA GLY A 172 -11.05 -3.66 11.02
C GLY A 172 -11.83 -3.09 9.83
N VAL A 173 -11.29 -2.09 9.16
CA VAL A 173 -11.92 -1.50 7.96
C VAL A 173 -11.86 -2.48 6.79
N THR A 174 -10.74 -3.15 6.57
CA THR A 174 -10.57 -4.18 5.53
C THR A 174 -11.62 -5.29 5.64
N ILE A 175 -11.85 -5.81 6.84
CA ILE A 175 -12.89 -6.81 7.09
C ILE A 175 -14.28 -6.22 6.82
N ALA A 176 -14.56 -5.02 7.31
CA ALA A 176 -15.85 -4.36 7.11
C ALA A 176 -16.15 -4.13 5.61
N GLU A 177 -15.17 -3.70 4.83
CA GLU A 177 -15.30 -3.53 3.38
C GLU A 177 -15.57 -4.86 2.69
N SER A 178 -14.86 -5.93 3.05
CA SER A 178 -15.09 -7.26 2.51
C SER A 178 -16.49 -7.79 2.83
N CYS A 179 -17.02 -7.52 4.02
CA CYS A 179 -18.38 -7.83 4.43
C CYS A 179 -19.41 -7.06 3.59
N ILE A 180 -19.24 -5.74 3.48
CA ILE A 180 -20.17 -4.86 2.73
C ILE A 180 -20.21 -5.26 1.26
N LEU A 181 -19.05 -5.45 0.64
CA LEU A 181 -18.95 -5.83 -0.77
C LEU A 181 -19.51 -7.23 -1.06
N GLY A 182 -19.43 -8.14 -0.09
CA GLY A 182 -19.94 -9.51 -0.21
C GLY A 182 -21.38 -9.69 0.30
N SER A 183 -21.90 -8.73 1.05
CA SER A 183 -23.16 -8.87 1.82
C SER A 183 -23.14 -10.09 2.76
N ILE A 184 -21.98 -10.39 3.32
CA ILE A 184 -21.71 -11.53 4.22
C ILE A 184 -21.08 -10.98 5.49
N GLY A 185 -21.56 -11.39 6.67
CA GLY A 185 -20.99 -11.00 7.95
C GLY A 185 -19.66 -11.68 8.25
N PHE A 186 -18.95 -11.16 9.22
CA PHE A 186 -17.75 -11.76 9.80
C PHE A 186 -18.02 -12.05 11.28
N ASP A 187 -17.72 -13.27 11.69
CA ASP A 187 -17.72 -13.69 13.10
C ASP A 187 -16.30 -14.12 13.44
N GLY A 188 -15.63 -13.37 14.29
CA GLY A 188 -14.24 -13.59 14.67
C GLY A 188 -14.15 -13.74 16.19
N GLU A 189 -13.47 -14.78 16.65
CA GLU A 189 -13.03 -14.92 18.02
C GLU A 189 -11.69 -14.17 18.21
N GLU A 190 -11.53 -13.48 19.37
CA GLU A 190 -10.28 -12.80 19.74
C GLU A 190 -9.17 -13.79 20.13
#